data_6e8eed0cbb754decec03bc48fbe91ef7
#
_entry.id   6e8eed0cbb754decec03bc48fbe91ef7
#
_cell.length_a   1.000
_cell.length_b   1.000
_cell.length_c   1.000
_cell.angle_alpha   90.00
_cell.angle_beta   90.00
_cell.angle_gamma   90.00
#
_symmetry.space_group_name_H-M   'P 1'
#
loop_
_entity.id
_entity.type
_entity.pdbx_description
1 polymer ?
#
loop_
_entity_poly.entity_id
_entity_poly.type
_entity_poly.pdbx_seq_one_letter_code
_entity_poly.pdbx_strand_id
1 'polypeptide(L)'
;RIAMAAEMLGNMEEAFEVTVNYLKERKQFGVAIGSFQALQHRAAKMFCEIELTKSAVMAAMHAADENSNELERLSSLAKFQAGETLHLVSNEAIQMHGGIGVTDEYDIGFYLKRARVAEQIFGTSEYHQARYADISGF
;
A
#
# COMPACT_ATOMS: atom_id res chain seq x y z
N ARG A 1 -0.69 0.49 16.26
CA ARG A 1 0.19 0.62 15.08
C ARG A 1 0.07 -0.60 14.18
N ILE A 2 0.28 -1.80 14.66
CA ILE A 2 0.22 -3.04 13.86
C ILE A 2 -1.16 -3.23 13.21
N ALA A 3 -2.25 -3.11 13.95
CA ALA A 3 -3.59 -3.24 13.40
C ALA A 3 -3.87 -2.22 12.29
N MET A 4 -3.33 -0.98 12.40
CA MET A 4 -3.43 0.01 11.33
C MET A 4 -2.60 -0.40 10.11
N ALA A 5 -1.39 -0.92 10.30
CA ALA A 5 -0.56 -1.43 9.20
C ALA A 5 -1.24 -2.61 8.48
N ALA A 6 -1.91 -3.50 9.23
CA ALA A 6 -2.71 -4.59 8.65
C ALA A 6 -3.93 -4.08 7.86
N GLU A 7 -4.64 -3.06 8.37
CA GLU A 7 -5.73 -2.41 7.64
C GLU A 7 -5.21 -1.76 6.35
N MET A 8 -4.06 -1.06 6.42
CA MET A 8 -3.42 -0.45 5.25
C MET A 8 -3.02 -1.50 4.21
N LEU A 9 -2.53 -2.67 4.65
CA LEU A 9 -2.21 -3.79 3.77
C LEU A 9 -3.46 -4.28 3.03
N GLY A 10 -4.57 -4.53 3.73
CA GLY A 10 -5.83 -4.94 3.08
C GLY A 10 -6.36 -3.88 2.09
N ASN A 11 -6.21 -2.60 2.43
CA ASN A 11 -6.60 -1.50 1.55
C ASN A 11 -5.79 -1.50 0.24
N MET A 12 -4.46 -1.69 0.31
CA MET A 12 -3.62 -1.72 -0.89
C MET A 12 -3.80 -2.98 -1.72
N GLU A 13 -4.02 -4.14 -1.09
CA GLU A 13 -4.31 -5.40 -1.80
C GLU A 13 -5.60 -5.26 -2.63
N GLU A 14 -6.67 -4.75 -2.04
CA GLU A 14 -7.95 -4.53 -2.73
C GLU A 14 -7.83 -3.48 -3.85
N ALA A 15 -7.19 -2.34 -3.58
CA ALA A 15 -6.97 -1.31 -4.60
C ALA A 15 -6.15 -1.84 -5.79
N PHE A 16 -5.18 -2.71 -5.53
CA PHE A 16 -4.39 -3.37 -6.55
C PHE A 16 -5.24 -4.34 -7.39
N GLU A 17 -6.05 -5.19 -6.75
CA GLU A 17 -6.92 -6.14 -7.44
C GLU A 17 -7.93 -5.43 -8.34
N VAL A 18 -8.62 -4.41 -7.83
CA VAL A 18 -9.54 -3.56 -8.61
C VAL A 18 -8.82 -2.95 -9.81
N THR A 19 -7.61 -2.45 -9.62
CA THR A 19 -6.81 -1.83 -10.69
C THR A 19 -6.41 -2.85 -11.76
N VAL A 20 -5.91 -4.03 -11.37
CA VAL A 20 -5.52 -5.09 -12.31
C VAL A 20 -6.72 -5.57 -13.13
N ASN A 21 -7.89 -5.72 -12.50
CA ASN A 21 -9.10 -6.10 -13.20
C ASN A 21 -9.53 -5.02 -14.21
N TYR A 22 -9.47 -3.76 -13.83
CA TYR A 22 -9.72 -2.65 -14.76
C TYR A 22 -8.75 -2.68 -15.96
N LEU A 23 -7.47 -2.91 -15.75
CA LEU A 23 -6.46 -3.01 -16.84
C LEU A 23 -6.76 -4.15 -17.81
N LYS A 24 -7.34 -5.27 -17.33
CA LYS A 24 -7.71 -6.42 -18.16
C LYS A 24 -8.97 -6.16 -18.98
N GLU A 25 -9.90 -5.37 -18.49
CA GLU A 25 -11.22 -5.14 -19.08
C GLU A 25 -11.25 -3.90 -19.99
N ARG A 26 -10.59 -2.82 -19.57
CA ARG A 26 -10.59 -1.54 -20.30
C ARG A 26 -9.87 -1.68 -21.65
N LYS A 27 -10.56 -1.30 -22.72
CA LYS A 27 -9.98 -1.31 -24.08
C LYS A 27 -9.73 0.10 -24.56
N GLN A 28 -8.52 0.32 -25.09
CA GLN A 28 -8.12 1.51 -25.85
C GLN A 28 -7.17 1.06 -26.98
N PHE A 29 -7.15 1.80 -28.09
CA PHE A 29 -6.32 1.45 -29.25
C PHE A 29 -6.57 0.04 -29.79
N GLY A 30 -7.79 -0.50 -29.61
CA GLY A 30 -8.18 -1.84 -30.10
C GLY A 30 -7.77 -3.02 -29.22
N VAL A 31 -7.09 -2.78 -28.09
CA VAL A 31 -6.60 -3.83 -27.17
C VAL A 31 -6.95 -3.51 -25.71
N ALA A 32 -6.88 -4.51 -24.82
CA ALA A 32 -6.92 -4.27 -23.39
C ALA A 32 -5.71 -3.42 -22.96
N ILE A 33 -5.93 -2.39 -22.15
CA ILE A 33 -4.83 -1.48 -21.77
C ILE A 33 -3.74 -2.18 -20.93
N GLY A 34 -4.08 -3.25 -20.22
CA GLY A 34 -3.11 -4.11 -19.51
C GLY A 34 -2.11 -4.83 -20.41
N SER A 35 -2.28 -4.80 -21.74
CA SER A 35 -1.28 -5.31 -22.68
C SER A 35 -0.08 -4.36 -22.89
N PHE A 36 -0.19 -3.10 -22.47
CA PHE A 36 0.90 -2.12 -22.59
C PHE A 36 1.95 -2.34 -21.49
N GLN A 37 3.21 -2.51 -21.89
CA GLN A 37 4.33 -2.77 -20.97
C GLN A 37 4.47 -1.70 -19.88
N ALA A 38 4.24 -0.43 -20.19
CA ALA A 38 4.33 0.64 -19.22
C ALA A 38 3.38 0.41 -18.02
N LEU A 39 2.16 -0.09 -18.25
CA LEU A 39 1.21 -0.41 -17.18
C LEU A 39 1.55 -1.73 -16.49
N GLN A 40 2.05 -2.72 -17.23
CA GLN A 40 2.51 -3.99 -16.66
C GLN A 40 3.65 -3.79 -15.66
N HIS A 41 4.65 -2.96 -16.01
CA HIS A 41 5.79 -2.68 -15.13
C HIS A 41 5.36 -1.92 -13.87
N ARG A 42 4.43 -0.98 -13.98
CA ARG A 42 3.87 -0.27 -12.82
C ARG A 42 3.09 -1.22 -11.91
N ALA A 43 2.24 -2.08 -12.48
CA ALA A 43 1.51 -3.11 -11.72
C ALA A 43 2.47 -4.10 -11.04
N ALA A 44 3.51 -4.55 -11.73
CA ALA A 44 4.53 -5.43 -11.15
C ALA A 44 5.26 -4.77 -9.97
N LYS A 45 5.60 -3.48 -10.07
CA LYS A 45 6.20 -2.73 -8.96
C LYS A 45 5.24 -2.66 -7.77
N MET A 46 3.97 -2.32 -7.99
CA MET A 46 2.96 -2.31 -6.92
C MET A 46 2.89 -3.66 -6.22
N PHE A 47 2.83 -4.75 -6.98
CA PHE A 47 2.79 -6.11 -6.43
C PHE A 47 4.00 -6.41 -5.54
N CYS A 48 5.21 -6.12 -6.01
CA CYS A 48 6.43 -6.34 -5.23
C CYS A 48 6.42 -5.57 -3.90
N GLU A 49 6.01 -4.30 -3.92
CA GLU A 49 5.95 -3.46 -2.69
C GLU A 49 4.87 -3.97 -1.73
N ILE A 50 3.73 -4.45 -2.23
CA ILE A 50 2.69 -5.08 -1.41
C ILE A 50 3.23 -6.33 -0.71
N GLU A 51 3.93 -7.22 -1.42
CA GLU A 51 4.49 -8.44 -0.83
C GLU A 51 5.58 -8.15 0.21
N LEU A 52 6.40 -7.12 0.01
CA LEU A 52 7.37 -6.65 1.01
C LEU A 52 6.64 -6.09 2.25
N THR A 53 5.59 -5.31 2.05
CA THR A 53 4.77 -4.77 3.14
C THR A 53 4.08 -5.88 3.93
N LYS A 54 3.55 -6.88 3.24
CA LYS A 54 2.93 -8.07 3.85
C LYS A 54 3.92 -8.77 4.78
N SER A 55 5.16 -8.97 4.32
CA SER A 55 6.22 -9.58 5.13
C SER A 55 6.52 -8.76 6.39
N ALA A 56 6.61 -7.43 6.27
CA ALA A 56 6.84 -6.54 7.42
C ALA A 56 5.68 -6.56 8.42
N VAL A 57 4.43 -6.54 7.93
CA VAL A 57 3.23 -6.62 8.79
C VAL A 57 3.17 -7.96 9.52
N MET A 58 3.41 -9.07 8.82
CA MET A 58 3.43 -10.41 9.43
C MET A 58 4.52 -10.53 10.50
N ALA A 59 5.72 -10.01 10.26
CA ALA A 59 6.79 -10.00 11.26
C ALA A 59 6.39 -9.22 12.52
N ALA A 60 5.73 -8.05 12.36
CA ALA A 60 5.25 -7.27 13.49
C ALA A 60 4.12 -7.97 14.27
N MET A 61 3.21 -8.65 13.57
CA MET A 61 2.14 -9.43 14.20
C MET A 61 2.72 -10.60 15.01
N HIS A 62 3.67 -11.35 14.42
CA HIS A 62 4.34 -12.45 15.11
C HIS A 62 5.09 -11.98 16.37
N ALA A 63 5.81 -10.85 16.26
CA ALA A 63 6.47 -10.25 17.42
C ALA A 63 5.50 -9.83 18.52
N ALA A 64 4.27 -9.44 18.17
CA ALA A 64 3.24 -9.11 19.15
C ALA A 64 2.72 -10.37 19.85
N ASP A 65 2.49 -11.46 19.13
CA ASP A 65 2.00 -12.74 19.69
C ASP A 65 3.02 -13.35 20.65
N GLU A 66 4.30 -13.21 20.36
CA GLU A 66 5.40 -13.75 21.18
C GLU A 66 5.88 -12.81 22.30
N ASN A 67 5.30 -11.61 22.43
CA ASN A 67 5.80 -10.56 23.33
C ASN A 67 7.31 -10.29 23.15
N SER A 68 7.76 -10.29 21.90
CA SER A 68 9.16 -10.13 21.52
C SER A 68 9.69 -8.75 21.91
N ASN A 69 10.97 -8.67 22.30
CA ASN A 69 11.69 -7.41 22.49
C ASN A 69 11.84 -6.60 21.17
N GLU A 70 11.63 -7.24 20.02
CA GLU A 70 11.63 -6.61 18.70
C GLU A 70 10.30 -5.90 18.36
N LEU A 71 9.26 -6.05 19.18
CA LEU A 71 7.91 -5.56 18.91
C LEU A 71 7.86 -4.08 18.54
N GLU A 72 8.55 -3.23 19.29
CA GLU A 72 8.54 -1.78 19.04
C GLU A 72 9.20 -1.42 17.71
N ARG A 73 10.33 -2.06 17.41
CA ARG A 73 11.07 -1.86 16.17
C ARG A 73 10.27 -2.35 14.95
N LEU A 74 9.76 -3.58 15.00
CA LEU A 74 8.98 -4.18 13.91
C LEU A 74 7.64 -3.49 13.71
N SER A 75 6.98 -2.99 14.76
CA SER A 75 5.76 -2.19 14.64
C SER A 75 6.00 -0.88 13.89
N SER A 76 7.16 -0.23 14.11
CA SER A 76 7.52 1.00 13.40
C SER A 76 7.88 0.70 11.94
N LEU A 77 8.62 -0.38 11.68
CA LEU A 77 8.92 -0.84 10.33
C LEU A 77 7.64 -1.13 9.53
N ALA A 78 6.71 -1.89 10.10
CA ALA A 78 5.45 -2.26 9.45
C ALA A 78 4.61 -1.02 9.12
N LYS A 79 4.48 -0.06 10.05
CA LYS A 79 3.69 1.16 9.82
C LYS A 79 4.35 2.08 8.79
N PHE A 80 5.68 2.21 8.81
CA PHE A 80 6.45 2.94 7.80
C PHE A 80 6.23 2.33 6.41
N GLN A 81 6.52 1.03 6.26
CA GLN A 81 6.41 0.34 4.97
C GLN A 81 4.96 0.38 4.44
N ALA A 82 3.97 0.16 5.31
CA ALA A 82 2.57 0.24 4.91
C ALA A 82 2.17 1.66 4.46
N GLY A 83 2.70 2.71 5.08
CA GLY A 83 2.47 4.10 4.67
C GLY A 83 2.98 4.38 3.27
N GLU A 84 4.25 4.08 3.03
CA GLU A 84 4.91 4.29 1.74
C GLU A 84 4.24 3.49 0.61
N THR A 85 3.98 2.21 0.86
CA THR A 85 3.38 1.34 -0.16
C THR A 85 1.93 1.73 -0.46
N LEU A 86 1.12 2.04 0.55
CA LEU A 86 -0.27 2.46 0.34
C LEU A 86 -0.33 3.80 -0.40
N HIS A 87 0.59 4.73 -0.11
CA HIS A 87 0.73 5.97 -0.87
C HIS A 87 1.01 5.67 -2.35
N LEU A 88 2.00 4.82 -2.64
CA LEU A 88 2.33 4.39 -4.00
C LEU A 88 1.11 3.76 -4.68
N VAL A 89 0.54 2.71 -4.09
CA VAL A 89 -0.53 1.92 -4.69
C VAL A 89 -1.79 2.75 -4.95
N SER A 90 -2.21 3.58 -4.01
CA SER A 90 -3.42 4.40 -4.16
C SER A 90 -3.27 5.47 -5.25
N ASN A 91 -2.10 6.09 -5.39
CA ASN A 91 -1.84 7.05 -6.46
C ASN A 91 -1.72 6.37 -7.84
N GLU A 92 -1.01 5.23 -7.90
CA GLU A 92 -0.90 4.45 -9.13
C GLU A 92 -2.25 3.90 -9.60
N ALA A 93 -3.10 3.46 -8.67
CA ALA A 93 -4.44 2.98 -8.97
C ALA A 93 -5.29 4.08 -9.62
N ILE A 94 -5.33 5.29 -9.07
CA ILE A 94 -6.01 6.44 -9.68
C ILE A 94 -5.44 6.72 -11.07
N GLN A 95 -4.12 6.79 -11.20
CA GLN A 95 -3.46 7.08 -12.46
C GLN A 95 -3.78 6.03 -13.55
N MET A 96 -3.82 4.74 -13.19
CA MET A 96 -4.11 3.66 -14.13
C MET A 96 -5.58 3.62 -14.57
N HIS A 97 -6.51 4.11 -13.75
CA HIS A 97 -7.90 4.31 -14.16
C HIS A 97 -8.08 5.52 -15.07
N GLY A 98 -7.13 6.46 -15.09
CA GLY A 98 -7.22 7.68 -15.88
C GLY A 98 -8.34 8.62 -15.38
N GLY A 99 -8.98 9.34 -16.29
CA GLY A 99 -9.98 10.34 -15.93
C GLY A 99 -11.15 9.80 -15.10
N ILE A 100 -11.55 8.55 -15.32
CA ILE A 100 -12.66 7.94 -14.54
C ILE A 100 -12.28 7.68 -13.07
N GLY A 101 -10.98 7.50 -12.78
CA GLY A 101 -10.48 7.26 -11.42
C GLY A 101 -10.64 8.45 -10.46
N VAL A 102 -10.90 9.65 -10.99
CA VAL A 102 -11.16 10.85 -10.18
C VAL A 102 -12.64 11.23 -10.12
N THR A 103 -13.51 10.38 -10.68
CA THR A 103 -14.97 10.54 -10.65
C THR A 103 -15.59 9.66 -9.56
N ASP A 104 -16.86 9.92 -9.25
CA ASP A 104 -17.62 9.08 -8.33
C ASP A 104 -18.24 7.81 -8.99
N GLU A 105 -17.91 7.56 -10.27
CA GLU A 105 -18.35 6.35 -10.99
C GLU A 105 -17.56 5.09 -10.59
N TYR A 106 -16.35 5.28 -10.05
CA TYR A 106 -15.47 4.20 -9.58
C TYR A 106 -15.05 4.44 -8.13
N ASP A 107 -15.09 3.37 -7.34
CA ASP A 107 -14.76 3.39 -5.92
C ASP A 107 -13.27 3.56 -5.63
N ILE A 108 -12.42 3.53 -6.66
CA ILE A 108 -10.96 3.61 -6.50
C ILE A 108 -10.52 4.87 -5.74
N GLY A 109 -11.26 5.95 -5.83
CA GLY A 109 -11.02 7.19 -5.10
C GLY A 109 -11.14 7.05 -3.58
N PHE A 110 -11.94 6.11 -3.07
CA PHE A 110 -12.08 5.86 -1.63
C PHE A 110 -10.80 5.30 -1.02
N TYR A 111 -10.08 4.45 -1.74
CA TYR A 111 -8.80 3.91 -1.29
C TYR A 111 -7.75 5.01 -1.11
N LEU A 112 -7.69 5.98 -2.03
CA LEU A 112 -6.80 7.14 -1.88
C LEU A 112 -7.19 8.02 -0.69
N LYS A 113 -8.48 8.29 -0.50
CA LYS A 113 -8.99 9.07 0.65
C LYS A 113 -8.66 8.35 1.96
N ARG A 114 -8.91 7.03 2.04
CA ARG A 114 -8.57 6.23 3.22
C ARG A 114 -7.08 6.18 3.48
N ALA A 115 -6.26 6.09 2.44
CA ALA A 115 -4.80 6.12 2.55
C ALA A 115 -4.31 7.38 3.28
N ARG A 116 -4.82 8.56 2.92
CA ARG A 116 -4.47 9.84 3.56
C ARG A 116 -4.83 9.89 5.04
N VAL A 117 -5.96 9.31 5.41
CA VAL A 117 -6.38 9.24 6.83
C VAL A 117 -5.52 8.22 7.59
N ALA A 118 -5.34 7.01 7.05
CA ALA A 118 -4.58 5.94 7.68
C ALA A 118 -3.11 6.31 7.90
N GLU A 119 -2.54 7.12 7.01
CA GLU A 119 -1.17 7.66 7.13
C GLU A 119 -0.99 8.45 8.42
N GLN A 120 -1.96 9.29 8.79
CA GLN A 120 -1.87 10.16 9.96
C GLN A 120 -2.13 9.43 11.28
N ILE A 121 -2.87 8.32 11.25
CA ILE A 121 -3.25 7.59 12.47
C ILE A 121 -2.04 6.85 13.05
N PHE A 122 -1.75 7.09 14.33
CA PHE A 122 -0.63 6.53 15.10
C PHE A 122 0.77 6.92 14.61
N GLY A 123 0.90 7.98 13.83
CA GLY A 123 2.16 8.53 13.33
C GLY A 123 2.36 8.31 11.84
N THR A 124 3.00 9.28 11.19
CA THR A 124 3.31 9.26 9.76
C THR A 124 4.47 8.33 9.42
N SER A 125 4.73 8.11 8.13
CA SER A 125 5.88 7.34 7.65
C SER A 125 7.19 7.91 8.19
N GLU A 126 7.40 9.23 8.12
CA GLU A 126 8.63 9.88 8.61
C GLU A 126 8.82 9.69 10.11
N TYR A 127 7.73 9.79 10.90
CA TYR A 127 7.80 9.53 12.35
C TYR A 127 8.27 8.09 12.62
N HIS A 128 7.73 7.12 11.91
CA HIS A 128 8.08 5.71 12.12
C HIS A 128 9.47 5.36 11.58
N GLN A 129 9.92 6.02 10.52
CA GLN A 129 11.29 5.90 10.02
C GLN A 129 12.29 6.40 11.06
N ALA A 130 12.09 7.59 11.61
CA ALA A 130 12.94 8.15 12.66
C ALA A 130 12.94 7.25 13.91
N ARG A 131 11.76 6.82 14.36
CA ARG A 131 11.62 5.91 15.51
C ARG A 131 12.34 4.57 15.29
N TYR A 132 12.26 4.00 14.09
CA TYR A 132 12.98 2.76 13.77
C TYR A 132 14.50 2.96 13.86
N ALA A 133 15.00 4.07 13.34
CA ALA A 133 16.41 4.42 13.40
C ALA A 133 16.90 4.56 14.86
N ASP A 134 16.15 5.33 15.68
CA ASP A 134 16.46 5.52 17.10
C ASP A 134 16.53 4.19 17.86
N ILE A 135 15.54 3.31 17.70
CA ILE A 135 15.51 1.99 18.36
C ILE A 135 16.66 1.09 17.87
N SER A 136 17.06 1.25 16.60
CA SER A 136 18.14 0.46 15.98
C SER A 136 19.54 1.02 16.26
N GLY A 137 19.63 2.21 16.87
CA GLY A 137 20.91 2.83 17.27
C GLY A 137 21.62 3.58 16.14
N PHE A 138 20.87 4.11 15.17
CA PHE A 138 21.40 4.95 14.09
C PHE A 138 21.38 6.44 14.46
#